data_04748765642555ff532505513af600dd
#
_entry.id   04748765642555ff532505513af600dd
#
_cell.length_a   1.000
_cell.length_b   1.000
_cell.length_c   1.000
_cell.angle_alpha   90.00
_cell.angle_beta   90.00
_cell.angle_gamma   90.00
#
_symmetry.space_group_name_H-M   'P 1'
#
loop_
_entity.id
_entity.type
_entity.pdbx_description
1 polymer ?
#
loop_
_entity_poly.entity_id
_entity_poly.type
_entity_poly.pdbx_seq_one_letter_code
_entity_poly.pdbx_strand_id
1 'polypeptide(L)'
;MSTVIEPNAPQGSPSAFEITGAAPAAAETLGLNARRVIAKRYSLKDHHGEAIEEWSDIVRRVVGHVAQAEADIVKRDEFYQTMAGIMLRREFVPNTPCLVNAGKPSGQLAACFVLDVPDSIAGIMKTATDAAIIHQTGGGTGFTFEKLRPAGAMVRSTHGVASGPVSFMNIFNTTTDTVKQGGVRRGANMGIMRVDHPDVLRFIHAKND
;
A
#
# COMPACT_ATOMS: atom_id res chain seq x y z
N MET A 1 -28.47 7.40 9.81
CA MET A 1 -28.53 6.95 8.40
C MET A 1 -27.22 7.35 7.74
N SER A 2 -26.28 6.42 7.65
CA SER A 2 -25.00 6.66 6.97
C SER A 2 -25.15 6.30 5.51
N THR A 3 -25.01 7.30 4.67
CA THR A 3 -24.99 7.13 3.20
C THR A 3 -23.65 6.47 2.85
N VAL A 4 -23.69 5.19 2.49
CA VAL A 4 -22.55 4.50 1.88
C VAL A 4 -22.41 5.09 0.47
N ILE A 5 -21.34 5.82 0.22
CA ILE A 5 -20.98 6.25 -1.13
C ILE A 5 -20.41 5.02 -1.83
N GLU A 6 -21.21 4.42 -2.71
CA GLU A 6 -20.69 3.41 -3.64
C GLU A 6 -19.71 4.08 -4.61
N PRO A 7 -18.50 3.53 -4.79
CA PRO A 7 -17.58 4.06 -5.79
C PRO A 7 -18.14 3.77 -7.18
N ASN A 8 -18.39 4.82 -7.92
CA ASN A 8 -18.78 4.77 -9.33
C ASN A 8 -17.71 4.00 -10.11
N ALA A 9 -18.04 2.82 -10.60
CA ALA A 9 -17.15 2.02 -11.44
C ALA A 9 -16.94 2.77 -12.76
N PRO A 10 -15.72 2.99 -13.22
CA PRO A 10 -15.49 3.55 -14.54
C PRO A 10 -15.95 2.52 -15.59
N GLN A 11 -17.04 2.84 -16.27
CA GLN A 11 -17.49 2.13 -17.47
C GLN A 11 -16.55 2.52 -18.61
N GLY A 12 -15.73 1.60 -19.05
CA GLY A 12 -14.90 1.71 -20.23
C GLY A 12 -13.77 0.69 -20.16
N SER A 13 -13.89 -0.37 -20.93
CA SER A 13 -12.72 -1.20 -21.23
C SER A 13 -11.64 -0.29 -21.80
N PRO A 14 -10.39 -0.32 -21.32
CA PRO A 14 -9.33 0.46 -21.91
C PRO A 14 -9.20 0.03 -23.38
N SER A 15 -9.38 0.98 -24.30
CA SER A 15 -9.03 0.78 -25.69
C SER A 15 -7.59 0.27 -25.74
N ALA A 16 -7.35 -0.81 -26.43
CA ALA A 16 -6.06 -1.46 -26.52
C ALA A 16 -5.04 -0.45 -27.05
N PHE A 17 -4.19 0.07 -26.16
CA PHE A 17 -2.99 0.77 -26.56
C PHE A 17 -2.06 -0.27 -27.18
N GLU A 18 -1.86 -0.22 -28.49
CA GLU A 18 -0.82 -0.98 -29.14
C GLU A 18 0.53 -0.31 -28.87
N ILE A 19 1.52 -1.08 -28.48
CA ILE A 19 2.89 -0.59 -28.37
C ILE A 19 3.41 -0.43 -29.80
N THR A 20 3.35 0.79 -30.33
CA THR A 20 3.84 1.15 -31.66
C THR A 20 5.33 1.44 -31.62
N GLY A 21 6.11 0.48 -31.33
CA GLY A 21 7.56 0.49 -31.43
C GLY A 21 8.04 -0.93 -31.51
N ALA A 22 9.02 -1.19 -32.38
CA ALA A 22 9.60 -2.52 -32.43
C ALA A 22 9.89 -2.99 -31.02
N ALA A 23 9.25 -4.06 -30.60
CA ALA A 23 9.63 -4.75 -29.37
C ALA A 23 11.16 -4.85 -29.42
N PRO A 24 11.89 -4.34 -28.41
CA PRO A 24 13.33 -4.39 -28.48
C PRO A 24 13.71 -5.83 -28.77
N ALA A 25 14.49 -6.04 -29.81
CA ALA A 25 14.95 -7.35 -30.25
C ALA A 25 15.96 -7.87 -29.23
N ALA A 26 15.57 -8.13 -28.09
CA ALA A 26 16.10 -8.76 -26.92
C ALA A 26 15.31 -8.25 -25.69
N ALA A 27 14.02 -8.50 -25.62
CA ALA A 27 13.47 -8.83 -24.33
C ALA A 27 14.23 -10.07 -23.90
N GLU A 28 15.41 -9.87 -23.28
CA GLU A 28 16.15 -10.96 -22.65
C GLU A 28 15.13 -11.76 -21.87
N THR A 29 14.98 -13.01 -22.26
CA THR A 29 13.96 -13.88 -21.70
C THR A 29 14.14 -13.88 -20.18
N LEU A 30 13.12 -13.48 -19.45
CA LEU A 30 13.14 -13.53 -17.99
C LEU A 30 13.56 -14.93 -17.57
N GLY A 31 14.52 -15.03 -16.64
CA GLY A 31 14.93 -16.30 -16.08
C GLY A 31 13.77 -17.04 -15.41
N LEU A 32 13.84 -18.34 -15.31
CA LEU A 32 12.79 -19.19 -14.75
C LEU A 32 12.28 -18.71 -13.37
N ASN A 33 13.19 -18.27 -12.50
CA ASN A 33 12.82 -17.77 -11.17
C ASN A 33 12.00 -16.47 -11.25
N ALA A 34 12.37 -15.54 -12.12
CA ALA A 34 11.64 -14.31 -12.32
C ALA A 34 10.21 -14.61 -12.84
N ARG A 35 10.06 -15.48 -13.83
CA ARG A 35 8.76 -15.91 -14.35
C ARG A 35 7.89 -16.55 -13.26
N ARG A 36 8.46 -17.41 -12.42
CA ARG A 36 7.75 -18.03 -11.29
C ARG A 36 7.26 -16.98 -10.29
N VAL A 37 8.09 -15.98 -9.96
CA VAL A 37 7.72 -14.89 -9.05
C VAL A 37 6.61 -14.04 -9.66
N ILE A 38 6.73 -13.68 -10.95
CA ILE A 38 5.71 -12.92 -11.67
C ILE A 38 4.38 -13.66 -11.67
N ALA A 39 4.38 -14.92 -12.09
CA ALA A 39 3.19 -15.76 -12.11
C ALA A 39 2.56 -15.90 -10.72
N LYS A 40 3.36 -16.08 -9.68
CA LYS A 40 2.85 -16.30 -8.32
C LYS A 40 2.31 -15.03 -7.67
N ARG A 41 2.98 -13.87 -7.85
CA ARG A 41 2.74 -12.66 -7.05
C ARG A 41 2.10 -11.50 -7.80
N TYR A 42 2.37 -11.31 -9.08
CA TYR A 42 2.06 -10.08 -9.80
C TYR A 42 1.01 -10.25 -10.89
N SER A 43 0.97 -11.41 -11.54
CA SER A 43 -0.01 -11.73 -12.57
C SER A 43 -1.43 -11.70 -12.03
N LEU A 44 -2.37 -11.22 -12.82
CA LEU A 44 -3.78 -11.49 -12.62
C LEU A 44 -4.01 -12.99 -12.65
N LYS A 45 -5.04 -13.43 -11.93
CA LYS A 45 -5.43 -14.82 -11.84
C LYS A 45 -6.80 -15.01 -12.49
N ASP A 46 -6.97 -16.15 -13.15
CA ASP A 46 -8.30 -16.59 -13.58
C ASP A 46 -9.12 -17.14 -12.39
N HIS A 47 -10.30 -17.64 -12.69
CA HIS A 47 -11.21 -18.23 -11.70
C HIS A 47 -10.71 -19.56 -11.09
N HIS A 48 -9.68 -20.16 -11.68
CA HIS A 48 -8.99 -21.34 -11.14
C HIS A 48 -7.77 -20.98 -10.30
N GLY A 49 -7.40 -19.69 -10.24
CA GLY A 49 -6.21 -19.20 -9.53
C GLY A 49 -4.92 -19.28 -10.37
N GLU A 50 -5.03 -19.61 -11.66
CA GLU A 50 -3.89 -19.68 -12.57
C GLU A 50 -3.49 -18.29 -13.07
N ALA A 51 -2.19 -18.10 -13.28
CA ALA A 51 -1.64 -16.85 -13.78
C ALA A 51 -1.99 -16.65 -15.27
N ILE A 52 -2.55 -15.49 -15.60
CA ILE A 52 -3.00 -15.17 -16.97
C ILE A 52 -2.20 -14.04 -17.62
N GLU A 53 -1.20 -13.49 -16.94
CA GLU A 53 -0.36 -12.42 -17.46
C GLU A 53 1.11 -12.80 -17.44
N GLU A 54 1.80 -12.48 -18.54
CA GLU A 54 3.25 -12.41 -18.63
C GLU A 54 3.73 -10.98 -18.27
N TRP A 55 5.04 -10.77 -18.20
CA TRP A 55 5.62 -9.45 -17.87
C TRP A 55 5.12 -8.32 -18.78
N SER A 56 5.03 -8.57 -20.07
CA SER A 56 4.52 -7.60 -21.04
C SER A 56 3.07 -7.20 -20.79
N ASP A 57 2.23 -8.12 -20.33
CA ASP A 57 0.82 -7.86 -20.05
C ASP A 57 0.69 -7.02 -18.79
N ILE A 58 1.47 -7.33 -17.75
CA ILE A 58 1.56 -6.54 -16.54
C ILE A 58 2.01 -5.11 -16.86
N VAL A 59 3.03 -4.95 -17.71
CA VAL A 59 3.50 -3.62 -18.13
C VAL A 59 2.37 -2.85 -18.82
N ARG A 60 1.66 -3.46 -19.79
CA ARG A 60 0.53 -2.82 -20.46
C ARG A 60 -0.55 -2.39 -19.49
N ARG A 61 -0.94 -3.25 -18.56
CA ARG A 61 -1.96 -2.96 -17.55
C ARG A 61 -1.54 -1.84 -16.62
N VAL A 62 -0.33 -1.90 -16.07
CA VAL A 62 0.19 -0.92 -15.11
C VAL A 62 0.36 0.45 -15.75
N VAL A 63 1.06 0.52 -16.87
CA VAL A 63 1.32 1.79 -17.56
C VAL A 63 0.02 2.37 -18.13
N GLY A 64 -0.84 1.53 -18.71
CA GLY A 64 -2.14 1.96 -19.22
C GLY A 64 -3.03 2.54 -18.13
N HIS A 65 -3.01 1.97 -16.92
CA HIS A 65 -3.75 2.51 -15.77
C HIS A 65 -3.19 3.85 -15.30
N VAL A 66 -1.88 3.94 -15.12
CA VAL A 66 -1.24 5.17 -14.63
C VAL A 66 -1.35 6.30 -15.66
N ALA A 67 -1.23 6.00 -16.94
CA ALA A 67 -1.35 6.98 -18.02
C ALA A 67 -2.72 7.69 -18.05
N GLN A 68 -3.78 7.08 -17.51
CA GLN A 68 -5.12 7.70 -17.44
C GLN A 68 -5.17 8.97 -16.58
N ALA A 69 -4.16 9.20 -15.73
CA ALA A 69 -4.04 10.44 -14.96
C ALA A 69 -3.72 11.66 -15.85
N GLU A 70 -3.16 11.44 -17.04
CA GLU A 70 -2.90 12.52 -17.99
C GLU A 70 -4.17 12.79 -18.84
N ALA A 71 -4.62 14.04 -18.79
CA ALA A 71 -5.84 14.46 -19.50
C ALA A 71 -5.62 14.66 -21.00
N ASP A 72 -4.43 15.12 -21.38
CA ASP A 72 -4.06 15.33 -22.78
C ASP A 72 -3.77 14.00 -23.45
N ILE A 73 -4.50 13.67 -24.50
CA ILE A 73 -4.41 12.36 -25.17
C ILE A 73 -3.04 12.12 -25.83
N VAL A 74 -2.41 13.17 -26.35
CA VAL A 74 -1.11 13.07 -27.00
C VAL A 74 -0.02 12.79 -25.97
N LYS A 75 -0.01 13.57 -24.88
CA LYS A 75 0.92 13.38 -23.75
C LYS A 75 0.70 12.03 -23.07
N ARG A 76 -0.54 11.59 -22.98
CA ARG A 76 -0.90 10.27 -22.42
C ARG A 76 -0.26 9.15 -23.24
N ASP A 77 -0.34 9.22 -24.57
CA ASP A 77 0.28 8.23 -25.44
C ASP A 77 1.81 8.28 -25.38
N GLU A 78 2.41 9.47 -25.41
CA GLU A 78 3.86 9.66 -25.24
C GLU A 78 4.35 9.07 -23.91
N PHE A 79 3.62 9.36 -22.80
CA PHE A 79 3.92 8.79 -21.50
C PHE A 79 3.82 7.26 -21.52
N TYR A 80 2.73 6.73 -22.10
CA TYR A 80 2.52 5.28 -22.20
C TYR A 80 3.66 4.59 -22.95
N GLN A 81 4.03 5.08 -24.14
CA GLN A 81 5.08 4.48 -24.95
C GLN A 81 6.44 4.53 -24.24
N THR A 82 6.76 5.68 -23.65
CA THR A 82 8.03 5.87 -22.95
C THR A 82 8.13 4.94 -21.74
N MET A 83 7.13 4.94 -20.87
CA MET A 83 7.16 4.16 -19.64
C MET A 83 7.03 2.66 -19.89
N ALA A 84 6.23 2.24 -20.87
CA ALA A 84 6.17 0.84 -21.27
C ALA A 84 7.53 0.34 -21.77
N GLY A 85 8.23 1.14 -22.58
CA GLY A 85 9.59 0.83 -23.03
C GLY A 85 10.59 0.66 -21.89
N ILE A 86 10.62 1.60 -20.96
CA ILE A 86 11.51 1.56 -19.77
C ILE A 86 11.21 0.33 -18.89
N MET A 87 9.94 0.03 -18.64
CA MET A 87 9.55 -1.13 -17.84
C MET A 87 9.83 -2.46 -18.56
N LEU A 88 9.59 -2.55 -19.88
CA LEU A 88 9.89 -3.76 -20.66
C LEU A 88 11.39 -4.09 -20.64
N ARG A 89 12.26 -3.07 -20.71
CA ARG A 89 13.70 -3.21 -20.57
C ARG A 89 14.17 -3.41 -19.13
N ARG A 90 13.25 -3.30 -18.14
CA ARG A 90 13.53 -3.43 -16.69
C ARG A 90 14.49 -2.37 -16.14
N GLU A 91 14.56 -1.23 -16.78
CA GLU A 91 15.28 -0.04 -16.31
C GLU A 91 14.56 0.61 -15.11
N PHE A 92 13.24 0.39 -15.03
CA PHE A 92 12.39 0.78 -13.91
C PHE A 92 11.34 -0.29 -13.61
N VAL A 93 11.14 -0.58 -12.34
CA VAL A 93 10.07 -1.47 -11.84
C VAL A 93 9.37 -0.75 -10.69
N PRO A 94 8.07 -0.46 -10.80
CA PRO A 94 7.34 0.19 -9.72
C PRO A 94 7.17 -0.72 -8.50
N ASN A 95 6.68 -0.14 -7.41
CA ASN A 95 6.43 -0.90 -6.18
C ASN A 95 5.42 -2.04 -6.36
N THR A 96 5.46 -3.02 -5.45
CA THR A 96 4.56 -4.19 -5.48
C THR A 96 3.07 -3.81 -5.54
N PRO A 97 2.52 -2.87 -4.74
CA PRO A 97 1.12 -2.48 -4.88
C PRO A 97 0.75 -1.97 -6.27
N CYS A 98 1.60 -1.19 -6.91
CA CYS A 98 1.37 -0.73 -8.27
C CYS A 98 1.29 -1.91 -9.26
N LEU A 99 2.25 -2.84 -9.21
CA LEU A 99 2.27 -4.04 -10.06
C LEU A 99 1.04 -4.94 -9.83
N VAL A 100 0.57 -5.04 -8.59
CA VAL A 100 -0.53 -5.95 -8.23
C VAL A 100 -1.91 -5.31 -8.44
N ASN A 101 -2.07 -4.02 -8.13
CA ASN A 101 -3.38 -3.39 -8.02
C ASN A 101 -3.74 -2.44 -9.16
N ALA A 102 -2.77 -1.99 -9.98
CA ALA A 102 -3.09 -1.13 -11.12
C ALA A 102 -4.11 -1.81 -12.03
N GLY A 103 -5.16 -1.07 -12.41
CA GLY A 103 -6.26 -1.58 -13.22
C GLY A 103 -7.28 -2.46 -12.49
N LYS A 104 -7.14 -2.66 -11.16
CA LYS A 104 -8.14 -3.34 -10.32
C LYS A 104 -9.06 -2.33 -9.63
N PRO A 105 -10.29 -2.74 -9.23
CA PRO A 105 -11.22 -1.85 -8.53
C PRO A 105 -10.68 -1.26 -7.22
N SER A 106 -9.82 -1.99 -6.49
CA SER A 106 -9.21 -1.50 -5.24
C SER A 106 -8.19 -0.39 -5.45
N GLY A 107 -7.59 -0.29 -6.63
CA GLY A 107 -6.80 0.86 -7.10
C GLY A 107 -5.64 1.35 -6.23
N GLN A 108 -5.27 0.66 -5.16
CA GLN A 108 -4.24 1.11 -4.22
C GLN A 108 -2.85 0.91 -4.83
N LEU A 109 -2.21 2.01 -5.25
CA LEU A 109 -0.90 1.98 -5.90
C LEU A 109 0.26 2.31 -4.93
N ALA A 110 -0.04 2.95 -3.78
CA ALA A 110 0.97 3.31 -2.80
C ALA A 110 1.27 2.14 -1.85
N ALA A 111 2.54 2.05 -1.43
CA ALA A 111 3.00 0.98 -0.55
C ALA A 111 2.95 1.36 0.93
N CYS A 112 3.14 2.65 1.25
CA CYS A 112 3.36 3.13 2.60
C CYS A 112 2.58 4.42 2.87
N PHE A 113 2.01 4.50 4.07
CA PHE A 113 1.19 5.60 4.53
C PHE A 113 1.64 6.05 5.91
N VAL A 114 1.68 7.35 6.14
CA VAL A 114 1.95 7.93 7.46
C VAL A 114 0.65 8.45 8.03
N LEU A 115 0.33 8.02 9.25
CA LEU A 115 -0.89 8.37 9.97
C LEU A 115 -0.52 9.10 11.26
N ASP A 116 -1.25 10.18 11.55
CA ASP A 116 -1.15 10.90 12.81
C ASP A 116 -1.92 10.18 13.91
N VAL A 117 -1.39 10.18 15.13
CA VAL A 117 -2.02 9.57 16.29
C VAL A 117 -2.37 10.68 17.30
N PRO A 118 -3.59 11.21 17.28
CA PRO A 118 -4.02 12.25 18.22
C PRO A 118 -4.09 11.73 19.66
N ASP A 119 -3.80 12.61 20.64
CA ASP A 119 -3.86 12.27 22.08
C ASP A 119 -5.30 12.23 22.60
N SER A 120 -6.09 11.34 22.03
CA SER A 120 -7.47 11.04 22.49
C SER A 120 -7.85 9.61 22.10
N ILE A 121 -8.68 8.96 22.91
CA ILE A 121 -9.15 7.59 22.61
C ILE A 121 -9.86 7.54 21.25
N ALA A 122 -10.74 8.49 20.96
CA ALA A 122 -11.44 8.55 19.68
C ALA A 122 -10.46 8.69 18.49
N GLY A 123 -9.44 9.56 18.63
CA GLY A 123 -8.40 9.74 17.61
C GLY A 123 -7.54 8.49 17.42
N ILE A 124 -7.07 7.87 18.49
CA ILE A 124 -6.28 6.62 18.45
C ILE A 124 -7.07 5.52 17.74
N MET A 125 -8.34 5.31 18.12
CA MET A 125 -9.19 4.27 17.53
C MET A 125 -9.53 4.56 16.07
N LYS A 126 -9.74 5.84 15.71
CA LYS A 126 -9.91 6.23 14.31
C LYS A 126 -8.67 5.90 13.50
N THR A 127 -7.48 6.25 13.97
CA THR A 127 -6.21 5.94 13.31
C THR A 127 -6.01 4.43 13.17
N ALA A 128 -6.39 3.63 14.17
CA ALA A 128 -6.33 2.17 14.08
C ALA A 128 -7.29 1.62 13.01
N THR A 129 -8.48 2.20 12.88
CA THR A 129 -9.43 1.85 11.81
C THR A 129 -8.88 2.20 10.43
N ASP A 130 -8.34 3.40 10.25
CA ASP A 130 -7.73 3.84 8.99
C ASP A 130 -6.54 2.91 8.61
N ALA A 131 -5.72 2.52 9.59
CA ALA A 131 -4.64 1.56 9.40
C ALA A 131 -5.17 0.18 8.94
N ALA A 132 -6.25 -0.31 9.55
CA ALA A 132 -6.87 -1.58 9.16
C ALA A 132 -7.33 -1.57 7.69
N ILE A 133 -7.95 -0.48 7.24
CA ILE A 133 -8.39 -0.30 5.86
C ILE A 133 -7.18 -0.29 4.90
N ILE A 134 -6.10 0.40 5.27
CA ILE A 134 -4.86 0.43 4.48
C ILE A 134 -4.25 -0.98 4.39
N HIS A 135 -4.18 -1.71 5.50
CA HIS A 135 -3.66 -3.08 5.51
C HIS A 135 -4.50 -4.04 4.68
N GLN A 136 -5.83 -3.87 4.66
CA GLN A 136 -6.72 -4.65 3.81
C GLN A 136 -6.35 -4.53 2.32
N THR A 137 -5.86 -3.35 1.89
CA THR A 137 -5.43 -3.10 0.51
C THR A 137 -3.95 -3.42 0.26
N GLY A 138 -3.21 -3.90 1.28
CA GLY A 138 -1.80 -4.28 1.19
C GLY A 138 -0.81 -3.14 1.41
N GLY A 139 -1.27 -1.98 1.89
CA GLY A 139 -0.40 -0.89 2.33
C GLY A 139 0.27 -1.18 3.68
N GLY A 140 1.45 -0.61 3.91
CA GLY A 140 2.08 -0.50 5.23
C GLY A 140 1.78 0.84 5.87
N THR A 141 1.83 0.93 7.19
CA THR A 141 1.55 2.16 7.92
C THR A 141 2.72 2.58 8.81
N GLY A 142 2.91 3.88 8.94
CA GLY A 142 3.82 4.50 9.89
C GLY A 142 3.07 5.44 10.81
N PHE A 143 3.44 5.45 12.08
CA PHE A 143 2.80 6.25 13.11
C PHE A 143 3.83 7.05 13.89
N THR A 144 3.51 8.31 14.21
CA THR A 144 4.24 9.04 15.25
C THR A 144 3.44 9.04 16.54
N PHE A 145 4.05 8.54 17.60
CA PHE A 145 3.45 8.44 18.93
C PHE A 145 3.84 9.60 19.85
N GLU A 146 4.60 10.55 19.34
CA GLU A 146 5.17 11.67 20.10
C GLU A 146 4.14 12.59 20.74
N LYS A 147 2.94 12.68 20.15
CA LYS A 147 1.85 13.52 20.65
C LYS A 147 1.08 12.90 21.82
N LEU A 148 1.23 11.60 22.02
CA LEU A 148 0.55 10.93 23.12
C LEU A 148 1.22 11.30 24.43
N ARG A 149 0.38 11.61 25.45
CA ARG A 149 0.87 11.88 26.79
C ARG A 149 1.60 10.67 27.38
N PRO A 150 2.63 10.88 28.22
CA PRO A 150 3.40 9.79 28.80
C PRO A 150 2.59 8.95 29.78
N ALA A 151 3.06 7.74 30.01
CA ALA A 151 2.53 6.87 31.07
C ALA A 151 2.59 7.57 32.43
N GLY A 152 1.50 7.42 33.21
CA GLY A 152 1.39 8.08 34.52
C GLY A 152 0.91 9.53 34.49
N ALA A 153 0.78 10.16 33.30
CA ALA A 153 0.19 11.48 33.19
C ALA A 153 -1.28 11.47 33.62
N MET A 154 -1.70 12.50 34.32
CA MET A 154 -3.10 12.61 34.80
C MET A 154 -4.08 12.88 33.66
N VAL A 155 -5.13 12.10 33.57
CA VAL A 155 -6.24 12.28 32.64
C VAL A 155 -7.32 13.15 33.30
N ARG A 156 -7.40 14.41 32.87
CA ARG A 156 -8.30 15.41 33.51
C ARG A 156 -9.78 15.00 33.50
N SER A 157 -10.24 14.32 32.47
CA SER A 157 -11.66 13.94 32.32
C SER A 157 -12.10 12.79 33.21
N THR A 158 -11.18 11.91 33.64
CA THR A 158 -11.49 10.69 34.42
C THR A 158 -10.80 10.65 35.76
N HIS A 159 -9.90 11.61 36.05
CA HIS A 159 -9.03 11.63 37.24
C HIS A 159 -8.15 10.37 37.37
N GLY A 160 -8.02 9.60 36.29
CA GLY A 160 -7.12 8.43 36.18
C GLY A 160 -5.74 8.79 35.65
N VAL A 161 -4.93 7.78 35.42
CA VAL A 161 -3.58 7.91 34.88
C VAL A 161 -3.52 7.33 33.46
N ALA A 162 -2.74 7.96 32.57
CA ALA A 162 -2.52 7.51 31.21
C ALA A 162 -1.64 6.24 31.17
N SER A 163 -1.95 5.31 30.28
CA SER A 163 -1.16 4.09 30.03
C SER A 163 0.09 4.34 29.20
N GLY A 164 0.13 5.48 28.51
CA GLY A 164 1.26 5.90 27.67
C GLY A 164 1.28 5.29 26.27
N PRO A 165 2.13 5.81 25.37
CA PRO A 165 2.15 5.45 23.95
C PRO A 165 2.47 3.98 23.69
N VAL A 166 3.39 3.39 24.45
CA VAL A 166 3.80 1.98 24.26
C VAL A 166 2.62 1.02 24.45
N SER A 167 1.73 1.31 25.43
CA SER A 167 0.53 0.50 25.64
C SER A 167 -0.43 0.59 24.44
N PHE A 168 -0.59 1.78 23.86
CA PHE A 168 -1.45 1.97 22.67
C PHE A 168 -0.87 1.32 21.41
N MET A 169 0.45 1.20 21.28
CA MET A 169 1.08 0.48 20.16
C MET A 169 0.57 -0.95 20.01
N ASN A 170 0.16 -1.60 21.11
CA ASN A 170 -0.41 -2.95 21.07
C ASN A 170 -1.73 -3.02 20.29
N ILE A 171 -2.53 -1.95 20.28
CA ILE A 171 -3.76 -1.88 19.47
C ILE A 171 -3.40 -1.99 17.99
N PHE A 172 -2.43 -1.19 17.53
CA PHE A 172 -1.97 -1.19 16.14
C PHE A 172 -1.33 -2.53 15.77
N ASN A 173 -0.53 -3.11 16.64
CA ASN A 173 0.08 -4.41 16.42
C ASN A 173 -0.98 -5.50 16.25
N THR A 174 -1.93 -5.61 17.18
CA THR A 174 -3.00 -6.61 17.13
C THR A 174 -3.91 -6.40 15.92
N THR A 175 -4.24 -5.16 15.58
CA THR A 175 -5.01 -4.84 14.37
C THR A 175 -4.31 -5.34 13.13
N THR A 176 -2.99 -5.09 13.02
CA THR A 176 -2.18 -5.50 11.86
C THR A 176 -2.04 -7.02 11.75
N ASP A 177 -1.90 -7.72 12.87
CA ASP A 177 -1.82 -9.17 12.89
C ASP A 177 -3.16 -9.82 12.50
N THR A 178 -4.27 -9.16 12.84
CA THR A 178 -5.62 -9.66 12.56
C THR A 178 -6.03 -9.39 11.12
N VAL A 179 -5.78 -8.18 10.61
CA VAL A 179 -6.17 -7.76 9.26
C VAL A 179 -5.10 -8.16 8.25
N LYS A 180 -5.37 -9.21 7.49
CA LYS A 180 -4.45 -9.71 6.46
C LYS A 180 -5.06 -9.55 5.08
N GLN A 181 -4.29 -9.00 4.15
CA GLN A 181 -4.67 -9.01 2.74
C GLN A 181 -4.53 -10.43 2.19
N GLY A 182 -5.60 -11.19 2.07
CA GLY A 182 -5.76 -12.45 1.33
C GLY A 182 -4.51 -13.24 0.89
N GLY A 183 -3.43 -13.26 1.71
CA GLY A 183 -2.19 -13.99 1.41
C GLY A 183 -1.16 -13.28 0.52
N VAL A 184 -1.44 -12.09 0.00
CA VAL A 184 -0.55 -11.39 -0.97
C VAL A 184 0.55 -10.61 -0.25
N ARG A 185 0.21 -9.85 0.81
CA ARG A 185 1.17 -9.04 1.57
C ARG A 185 0.77 -8.99 3.05
N ARG A 186 1.78 -9.08 3.95
CA ARG A 186 1.57 -8.82 5.38
C ARG A 186 1.52 -7.32 5.62
N GLY A 187 0.63 -6.87 6.51
CA GLY A 187 0.70 -5.54 7.08
C GLY A 187 2.03 -5.34 7.83
N ALA A 188 2.55 -4.13 7.77
CA ALA A 188 3.75 -3.75 8.51
C ALA A 188 3.53 -2.37 9.11
N ASN A 189 3.93 -2.20 10.36
CA ASN A 189 3.89 -0.94 11.07
C ASN A 189 5.29 -0.41 11.33
N MET A 190 5.45 0.89 11.22
CA MET A 190 6.60 1.64 11.71
C MET A 190 6.14 2.56 12.84
N GLY A 191 6.78 2.49 13.98
CA GLY A 191 6.58 3.43 15.10
C GLY A 191 7.72 4.44 15.18
N ILE A 192 7.38 5.70 15.39
CA ILE A 192 8.34 6.78 15.62
C ILE A 192 8.02 7.44 16.96
N MET A 193 9.05 7.81 17.72
CA MET A 193 8.93 8.58 18.94
C MET A 193 10.09 9.57 19.02
N ARG A 194 9.83 10.77 19.54
CA ARG A 194 10.89 11.76 19.80
C ARG A 194 11.82 11.27 20.90
N VAL A 195 13.10 11.60 20.77
CA VAL A 195 14.12 11.21 21.76
C VAL A 195 13.92 11.87 23.14
N ASP A 196 13.24 13.01 23.18
CA ASP A 196 12.90 13.74 24.41
C ASP A 196 11.56 13.35 25.04
N HIS A 197 10.82 12.37 24.44
CA HIS A 197 9.60 11.88 25.04
C HIS A 197 9.89 11.10 26.33
N PRO A 198 9.14 11.34 27.44
CA PRO A 198 9.40 10.66 28.72
C PRO A 198 9.40 9.13 28.66
N ASP A 199 8.60 8.54 27.74
CA ASP A 199 8.53 7.08 27.56
C ASP A 199 9.53 6.53 26.51
N VAL A 200 10.49 7.31 26.03
CA VAL A 200 11.39 6.87 24.94
C VAL A 200 12.17 5.60 25.29
N LEU A 201 12.63 5.45 26.54
CA LEU A 201 13.35 4.24 26.96
C LEU A 201 12.43 3.00 26.94
N ARG A 202 11.17 3.16 27.37
CA ARG A 202 10.17 2.08 27.24
C ARG A 202 9.89 1.73 25.79
N PHE A 203 9.85 2.73 24.90
CA PHE A 203 9.69 2.53 23.48
C PHE A 203 10.87 1.75 22.87
N ILE A 204 12.11 2.10 23.22
CA ILE A 204 13.32 1.42 22.75
C ILE A 204 13.30 -0.07 23.16
N HIS A 205 12.84 -0.37 24.36
CA HIS A 205 12.81 -1.72 24.90
C HIS A 205 11.48 -2.47 24.65
N ALA A 206 10.53 -1.86 23.93
CA ALA A 206 9.18 -2.42 23.76
C ALA A 206 9.13 -3.79 23.04
N LYS A 207 10.21 -4.27 22.48
CA LYS A 207 10.35 -5.56 21.77
C LYS A 207 11.51 -6.42 22.31
N ASN A 208 11.94 -6.19 23.51
CA ASN A 208 13.04 -6.94 24.15
C ASN A 208 12.55 -8.17 24.93
N ASP A 209 11.47 -8.83 24.52
CA ASP A 209 10.96 -10.07 25.11
C ASP A 209 11.45 -11.31 24.38
#